data_66fdb88db9d8cf66f383c08a43817b2d
#
_entry.id   66fdb88db9d8cf66f383c08a43817b2d
#
_cell.length_a   1.000
_cell.length_b   1.000
_cell.length_c   1.000
_cell.angle_alpha   90.00
_cell.angle_beta   90.00
_cell.angle_gamma   90.00
#
_symmetry.space_group_name_H-M   'P 1'
#
loop_
_entity.id
_entity.type
_entity.pdbx_description
1 polymer ?
#
loop_
_entity_poly.entity_id
_entity_poly.type
_entity_poly.pdbx_seq_one_letter_code
_entity_poly.pdbx_strand_id
1 'polypeptide(L)'
;MIRAEMKLEPDASGAARLRVTAMPGKHGPAIVDFALPDVMGSVLDFESGGRKLLRIYISGDTLLIDDLNEIPKRFPDINIGLFHLGGTRVLGIMVTMDDEQGVEAAKLINPDKAIPIHYNDYDVFKSPLEDFKTAADKAGLTEKMIYLSHGDTYEFQVPASAGGKS
;
A
#
# COMPACT_ATOMS: atom_id res chain seq x y z
N MET A 1 -7.78 -13.08 -4.75
CA MET A 1 -7.92 -11.86 -5.60
C MET A 1 -8.65 -10.82 -4.77
N ILE A 2 -8.00 -9.72 -4.40
CA ILE A 2 -8.65 -8.60 -3.72
C ILE A 2 -9.35 -7.78 -4.81
N ARG A 3 -10.67 -7.66 -4.72
CA ARG A 3 -11.46 -6.81 -5.61
C ARG A 3 -11.84 -5.54 -4.85
N ALA A 4 -11.35 -4.38 -5.30
CA ALA A 4 -11.84 -3.11 -4.84
C ALA A 4 -12.88 -2.59 -5.83
N GLU A 5 -14.08 -2.28 -5.34
CA GLU A 5 -15.13 -1.64 -6.14
C GLU A 5 -15.50 -0.34 -5.44
N MET A 6 -15.37 0.76 -6.16
CA MET A 6 -15.79 2.07 -5.70
C MET A 6 -16.83 2.61 -6.68
N LYS A 7 -18.01 2.92 -6.18
CA LYS A 7 -19.01 3.65 -6.93
C LYS A 7 -18.70 5.14 -6.82
N LEU A 8 -18.21 5.72 -7.90
CA LEU A 8 -18.03 7.16 -7.99
C LEU A 8 -19.33 7.79 -8.49
N GLU A 9 -20.01 8.54 -7.61
CA GLU A 9 -21.15 9.35 -8.06
C GLU A 9 -20.61 10.53 -8.89
N PRO A 10 -21.12 10.74 -10.12
CA PRO A 10 -20.72 11.87 -10.93
C PRO A 10 -21.04 13.18 -10.20
N ASP A 11 -20.17 14.15 -10.34
CA ASP A 11 -20.48 15.53 -9.93
C ASP A 11 -21.50 16.19 -10.89
N ALA A 12 -21.86 17.45 -10.59
CA ALA A 12 -22.75 18.22 -11.46
C ALA A 12 -22.21 18.39 -12.90
N SER A 13 -20.90 18.18 -13.11
CA SER A 13 -20.24 18.13 -14.43
C SER A 13 -20.22 16.71 -15.03
N GLY A 14 -20.66 15.69 -14.27
CA GLY A 14 -20.63 14.29 -14.69
C GLY A 14 -19.24 13.65 -14.62
N ALA A 15 -18.23 14.29 -14.00
CA ALA A 15 -16.85 13.83 -14.03
C ALA A 15 -16.44 13.13 -12.72
N ALA A 16 -16.22 11.83 -12.80
CA ALA A 16 -15.43 11.07 -11.83
C ALA A 16 -14.04 10.79 -12.43
N ARG A 17 -12.99 10.89 -11.64
CA ARG A 17 -11.60 10.71 -12.10
C ARG A 17 -10.86 9.70 -11.22
N LEU A 18 -10.07 8.86 -11.87
CA LEU A 18 -9.00 8.11 -11.25
C LEU A 18 -7.66 8.63 -11.80
N ARG A 19 -6.83 9.15 -10.91
CA ARG A 19 -5.44 9.49 -11.24
C ARG A 19 -4.53 8.42 -10.70
N VAL A 20 -3.68 7.87 -11.55
CA VAL A 20 -2.64 6.90 -11.16
C VAL A 20 -1.28 7.58 -11.30
N THR A 21 -0.50 7.58 -10.22
CA THR A 21 0.85 8.12 -10.19
C THR A 21 1.83 7.01 -9.86
N ALA A 22 2.83 6.79 -10.73
CA ALA A 22 3.90 5.82 -10.48
C ALA A 22 4.79 6.29 -9.32
N MET A 23 5.12 5.35 -8.44
CA MET A 23 5.99 5.57 -7.28
C MET A 23 7.23 4.69 -7.41
N PRO A 24 8.35 5.09 -6.78
CA PRO A 24 9.55 4.27 -6.76
C PRO A 24 9.28 2.87 -6.23
N GLY A 25 9.95 1.88 -6.79
CA GLY A 25 10.01 0.51 -6.32
C GLY A 25 11.28 -0.14 -6.79
N LYS A 26 11.78 -1.13 -6.03
CA LYS A 26 12.98 -1.89 -6.37
C LYS A 26 12.85 -3.33 -5.92
N HIS A 27 12.87 -4.24 -6.89
CA HIS A 27 12.70 -5.68 -6.66
C HIS A 27 14.04 -6.37 -6.41
N GLY A 28 14.70 -6.00 -5.30
CA GLY A 28 15.98 -6.56 -4.89
C GLY A 28 17.13 -5.53 -4.89
N PRO A 29 18.25 -5.86 -4.24
CA PRO A 29 19.43 -5.02 -4.23
C PRO A 29 20.11 -4.99 -5.61
N ALA A 30 20.94 -3.97 -5.86
CA ALA A 30 21.57 -3.72 -7.17
C ALA A 30 22.32 -4.92 -7.76
N ILE A 31 22.81 -5.82 -6.91
CA ILE A 31 23.57 -7.01 -7.37
C ILE A 31 22.70 -8.04 -8.11
N VAL A 32 21.40 -8.02 -7.92
CA VAL A 32 20.44 -8.93 -8.59
C VAL A 32 19.39 -8.21 -9.42
N ASP A 33 19.33 -6.89 -9.32
CA ASP A 33 18.33 -6.03 -9.95
C ASP A 33 18.30 -6.20 -11.48
N PHE A 34 19.48 -6.40 -12.11
CA PHE A 34 19.59 -6.61 -13.56
C PHE A 34 18.92 -7.93 -14.04
N ALA A 35 18.68 -8.87 -13.14
CA ALA A 35 18.07 -10.17 -13.44
C ALA A 35 16.59 -10.24 -13.05
N LEU A 36 16.06 -9.20 -12.43
CA LEU A 36 14.69 -9.09 -11.97
C LEU A 36 13.92 -8.05 -12.82
N PRO A 37 12.63 -8.21 -12.99
CA PRO A 37 11.83 -7.22 -13.69
C PRO A 37 11.77 -5.91 -12.91
N ASP A 38 11.71 -4.79 -13.63
CA ASP A 38 11.41 -3.49 -13.03
C ASP A 38 10.05 -3.52 -12.34
N VAL A 39 9.98 -2.91 -11.16
CA VAL A 39 8.76 -2.80 -10.37
C VAL A 39 8.49 -1.34 -10.01
N MET A 40 7.24 -1.03 -9.78
CA MET A 40 6.82 0.28 -9.31
C MET A 40 5.72 0.15 -8.25
N GLY A 41 5.71 1.08 -7.31
CA GLY A 41 4.53 1.37 -6.53
C GLY A 41 3.54 2.27 -7.28
N SER A 42 2.38 2.49 -6.71
CA SER A 42 1.37 3.38 -7.30
C SER A 42 0.62 4.15 -6.22
N VAL A 43 0.35 5.43 -6.48
CA VAL A 43 -0.66 6.20 -5.76
C VAL A 43 -1.86 6.38 -6.66
N LEU A 44 -3.04 5.99 -6.15
CA LEU A 44 -4.32 6.12 -6.81
C LEU A 44 -5.16 7.17 -6.10
N ASP A 45 -5.50 8.26 -6.80
CA ASP A 45 -6.42 9.28 -6.34
C ASP A 45 -7.78 9.11 -7.00
N PHE A 46 -8.80 8.85 -6.20
CA PHE A 46 -10.20 8.82 -6.63
C PHE A 46 -10.84 10.17 -6.32
N GLU A 47 -11.34 10.82 -7.36
CA GLU A 47 -11.88 12.19 -7.28
C GLU A 47 -13.28 12.23 -7.88
N SER A 48 -14.19 13.00 -7.28
CA SER A 48 -15.50 13.34 -7.84
C SER A 48 -15.93 14.72 -7.34
N GLY A 49 -16.59 15.49 -8.17
CA GLY A 49 -17.03 16.85 -7.84
C GLY A 49 -15.87 17.79 -7.50
N GLY A 50 -14.71 17.62 -8.11
CA GLY A 50 -13.51 18.39 -7.80
C GLY A 50 -12.89 18.08 -6.43
N ARG A 51 -13.40 17.07 -5.73
CA ARG A 51 -12.95 16.62 -4.41
C ARG A 51 -12.27 15.26 -4.48
N LYS A 52 -11.12 15.13 -3.81
CA LYS A 52 -10.50 13.83 -3.57
C LYS A 52 -11.34 13.07 -2.52
N LEU A 53 -11.73 11.85 -2.86
CA LEU A 53 -12.54 10.97 -2.03
C LEU A 53 -11.71 9.94 -1.29
N LEU A 54 -10.70 9.39 -1.99
CA LEU A 54 -9.85 8.33 -1.48
C LEU A 54 -8.49 8.41 -2.14
N ARG A 55 -7.44 8.19 -1.35
CA ARG A 55 -6.08 7.98 -1.83
C ARG A 55 -5.58 6.65 -1.35
N ILE A 56 -5.15 5.81 -2.28
CA ILE A 56 -4.55 4.50 -2.00
C ILE A 56 -3.09 4.52 -2.45
N TYR A 57 -2.20 4.05 -1.59
CA TYR A 57 -0.85 3.68 -1.97
C TYR A 57 -0.74 2.16 -2.10
N ILE A 58 -0.12 1.68 -3.17
CA ILE A 58 0.19 0.27 -3.44
C ILE A 58 1.70 0.18 -3.59
N SER A 59 2.36 -0.60 -2.74
CA SER A 59 3.83 -0.67 -2.75
C SER A 59 4.39 -1.36 -3.99
N GLY A 60 3.69 -2.34 -4.54
CA GLY A 60 4.29 -3.31 -5.46
C GLY A 60 5.33 -4.18 -4.75
N ASP A 61 6.00 -5.05 -5.51
CA ASP A 61 7.01 -5.99 -4.99
C ASP A 61 8.36 -5.26 -4.79
N THR A 62 8.39 -4.32 -3.86
CA THR A 62 9.58 -3.52 -3.56
C THR A 62 10.22 -3.94 -2.25
N LEU A 63 11.50 -3.63 -2.09
CA LEU A 63 12.17 -3.51 -0.79
C LEU A 63 11.91 -2.13 -0.19
N LEU A 64 12.19 -1.98 1.10
CA LEU A 64 12.27 -0.67 1.74
C LEU A 64 13.53 0.05 1.25
N ILE A 65 13.35 1.06 0.41
CA ILE A 65 14.43 1.87 -0.19
C ILE A 65 14.28 3.35 0.18
N ASP A 66 15.37 4.09 0.14
CA ASP A 66 15.38 5.52 0.51
C ASP A 66 14.44 6.38 -0.33
N ASP A 67 14.24 6.01 -1.59
CA ASP A 67 13.34 6.74 -2.50
C ASP A 67 11.88 6.74 -2.04
N LEU A 68 11.46 5.78 -1.22
CA LEU A 68 10.12 5.76 -0.64
C LEU A 68 9.86 6.95 0.30
N ASN A 69 10.90 7.60 0.82
CA ASN A 69 10.78 8.83 1.64
C ASN A 69 10.12 10.00 0.89
N GLU A 70 10.13 9.98 -0.44
CA GLU A 70 9.47 11.02 -1.24
C GLU A 70 7.94 10.86 -1.26
N ILE A 71 7.43 9.67 -0.98
CA ILE A 71 5.98 9.40 -1.04
C ILE A 71 5.21 10.23 -0.01
N PRO A 72 5.51 10.14 1.31
CA PRO A 72 4.77 10.93 2.30
C PRO A 72 4.99 12.44 2.16
N LYS A 73 6.10 12.90 1.57
CA LYS A 73 6.33 14.32 1.29
C LYS A 73 5.39 14.84 0.20
N ARG A 74 5.15 14.04 -0.83
CA ARG A 74 4.27 14.37 -1.95
C ARG A 74 2.79 14.05 -1.67
N PHE A 75 2.54 13.04 -0.86
CA PHE A 75 1.22 12.49 -0.57
C PHE A 75 1.05 12.25 0.93
N PRO A 76 0.95 13.30 1.77
CA PRO A 76 0.90 13.16 3.23
C PRO A 76 -0.43 12.61 3.77
N ASP A 77 -1.43 12.42 2.91
CA ASP A 77 -2.81 12.13 3.25
C ASP A 77 -3.29 10.82 2.57
N ILE A 78 -2.51 9.76 2.71
CA ILE A 78 -2.86 8.43 2.21
C ILE A 78 -3.87 7.79 3.15
N ASN A 79 -5.05 7.41 2.61
CA ASN A 79 -6.08 6.77 3.41
C ASN A 79 -5.82 5.27 3.58
N ILE A 80 -5.39 4.58 2.51
CA ILE A 80 -5.11 3.14 2.54
C ILE A 80 -3.74 2.87 1.95
N GLY A 81 -2.90 2.12 2.66
CA GLY A 81 -1.67 1.56 2.15
C GLY A 81 -1.80 0.05 1.95
N LEU A 82 -1.54 -0.44 0.74
CA LEU A 82 -1.42 -1.87 0.44
C LEU A 82 0.06 -2.21 0.36
N PHE A 83 0.54 -3.06 1.27
CA PHE A 83 1.95 -3.42 1.38
C PHE A 83 2.16 -4.87 0.95
N HIS A 84 2.93 -5.05 -0.14
CA HIS A 84 3.33 -6.38 -0.60
C HIS A 84 4.43 -6.90 0.31
N LEU A 85 4.16 -8.03 0.92
CA LEU A 85 5.07 -8.71 1.85
C LEU A 85 5.53 -10.06 1.26
N GLY A 86 5.96 -10.97 2.10
CA GLY A 86 6.33 -12.33 1.74
C GLY A 86 7.80 -12.64 2.03
N GLY A 87 8.67 -11.63 2.11
CA GLY A 87 10.09 -11.85 2.43
C GLY A 87 10.76 -12.78 1.43
N THR A 88 10.36 -12.72 0.16
CA THR A 88 10.87 -13.61 -0.89
C THR A 88 12.37 -13.46 -1.03
N ARG A 89 13.07 -14.59 -1.15
CA ARG A 89 14.52 -14.61 -1.34
C ARG A 89 14.90 -15.39 -2.59
N VAL A 90 15.72 -14.79 -3.43
CA VAL A 90 16.36 -15.43 -4.59
C VAL A 90 17.84 -15.60 -4.28
N LEU A 91 18.33 -16.86 -4.30
CA LEU A 91 19.70 -17.21 -3.91
C LEU A 91 20.10 -16.63 -2.53
N GLY A 92 19.16 -16.58 -1.58
CA GLY A 92 19.38 -16.02 -0.24
C GLY A 92 19.24 -14.51 -0.14
N ILE A 93 19.10 -13.78 -1.25
CA ILE A 93 18.97 -12.33 -1.32
C ILE A 93 17.47 -11.98 -1.28
N MET A 94 17.07 -11.13 -0.34
CA MET A 94 15.69 -10.66 -0.23
C MET A 94 15.32 -9.75 -1.40
N VAL A 95 14.15 -9.99 -1.98
CA VAL A 95 13.66 -9.27 -3.16
C VAL A 95 12.28 -8.62 -2.96
N THR A 96 11.55 -9.01 -1.91
CA THR A 96 10.29 -8.38 -1.50
C THR A 96 10.35 -8.16 0.01
N MET A 97 9.70 -7.13 0.53
CA MET A 97 9.69 -6.79 1.96
C MET A 97 9.27 -8.00 2.81
N ASP A 98 10.00 -8.23 3.90
CA ASP A 98 9.59 -9.09 4.99
C ASP A 98 8.74 -8.34 6.02
N ASP A 99 8.49 -8.95 7.16
CA ASP A 99 7.70 -8.40 8.26
C ASP A 99 8.30 -7.10 8.82
N GLU A 100 9.61 -7.06 9.05
CA GLU A 100 10.29 -5.88 9.59
C GLU A 100 10.27 -4.70 8.61
N GLN A 101 10.64 -4.94 7.35
CA GLN A 101 10.58 -3.91 6.30
C GLN A 101 9.16 -3.43 6.02
N GLY A 102 8.17 -4.34 6.06
CA GLY A 102 6.77 -3.99 5.89
C GLY A 102 6.25 -3.06 6.98
N VAL A 103 6.64 -3.30 8.23
CA VAL A 103 6.30 -2.42 9.36
C VAL A 103 6.96 -1.05 9.22
N GLU A 104 8.24 -1.00 8.87
CA GLU A 104 8.94 0.27 8.67
C GLU A 104 8.38 1.05 7.46
N ALA A 105 7.99 0.36 6.38
CA ALA A 105 7.30 0.99 5.26
C ALA A 105 5.94 1.56 5.69
N ALA A 106 5.17 0.83 6.50
CA ALA A 106 3.89 1.32 7.02
C ALA A 106 4.05 2.53 7.94
N LYS A 107 5.12 2.60 8.75
CA LYS A 107 5.47 3.79 9.55
C LYS A 107 5.85 4.97 8.66
N LEU A 108 6.69 4.73 7.66
CA LEU A 108 7.18 5.75 6.75
C LEU A 108 6.04 6.39 5.96
N ILE A 109 5.22 5.57 5.33
CA ILE A 109 4.08 6.01 4.51
C ILE A 109 2.94 6.58 5.36
N ASN A 110 2.77 6.05 6.59
CA ASN A 110 1.83 6.49 7.61
C ASN A 110 0.37 6.65 7.12
N PRO A 111 -0.20 5.65 6.42
CA PRO A 111 -1.60 5.73 5.99
C PRO A 111 -2.58 5.71 7.17
N ASP A 112 -3.85 6.08 6.92
CA ASP A 112 -4.91 5.90 7.93
C ASP A 112 -5.13 4.44 8.26
N LYS A 113 -5.12 3.57 7.23
CA LYS A 113 -5.18 2.11 7.35
C LYS A 113 -4.14 1.44 6.45
N ALA A 114 -3.53 0.38 6.97
CA ALA A 114 -2.53 -0.43 6.28
C ALA A 114 -3.03 -1.87 6.13
N ILE A 115 -2.91 -2.42 4.94
CA ILE A 115 -3.36 -3.76 4.59
C ILE A 115 -2.16 -4.52 4.03
N PRO A 116 -1.64 -5.53 4.76
CA PRO A 116 -0.63 -6.43 4.23
C PRO A 116 -1.26 -7.36 3.19
N ILE A 117 -0.58 -7.55 2.08
CA ILE A 117 -0.95 -8.44 0.99
C ILE A 117 0.27 -9.22 0.49
N HIS A 118 0.07 -10.18 -0.41
CA HIS A 118 1.16 -10.90 -1.09
C HIS A 118 2.10 -11.65 -0.12
N TYR A 119 1.58 -12.20 0.98
CA TYR A 119 2.39 -12.92 1.97
C TYR A 119 2.20 -14.45 1.92
N ASN A 120 1.19 -14.93 1.19
CA ASN A 120 0.84 -16.36 1.13
C ASN A 120 0.41 -16.83 -0.27
N ASP A 121 0.78 -16.11 -1.33
CA ASP A 121 0.40 -16.44 -2.70
C ASP A 121 1.28 -17.58 -3.29
N TYR A 122 2.49 -17.78 -2.75
CA TYR A 122 3.46 -18.75 -3.23
C TYR A 122 4.23 -19.42 -2.08
N ASP A 123 4.65 -20.67 -2.29
CA ASP A 123 5.43 -21.48 -1.31
C ASP A 123 6.84 -20.92 -1.03
N VAL A 124 7.33 -20.03 -1.88
CA VAL A 124 8.65 -19.41 -1.71
C VAL A 124 8.70 -18.31 -0.65
N PHE A 125 7.55 -17.88 -0.15
CA PHE A 125 7.48 -16.84 0.86
C PHE A 125 8.00 -17.32 2.21
N LYS A 126 8.78 -16.49 2.89
CA LYS A 126 9.51 -16.82 4.12
C LYS A 126 9.13 -15.98 5.33
N SER A 127 8.27 -14.97 5.12
CA SER A 127 7.77 -14.08 6.18
C SER A 127 6.24 -14.27 6.31
N PRO A 128 5.80 -15.16 7.21
CA PRO A 128 4.37 -15.40 7.42
C PRO A 128 3.68 -14.18 8.03
N LEU A 129 2.37 -14.07 7.81
CA LEU A 129 1.57 -12.95 8.32
C LEU A 129 1.68 -12.77 9.84
N GLU A 130 1.83 -13.85 10.61
CA GLU A 130 1.92 -13.78 12.07
C GLU A 130 3.19 -13.07 12.55
N ASP A 131 4.30 -13.15 11.82
CA ASP A 131 5.52 -12.41 12.13
C ASP A 131 5.28 -10.92 11.91
N PHE A 132 4.62 -10.54 10.80
CA PHE A 132 4.22 -9.16 10.53
C PHE A 132 3.26 -8.61 11.59
N LYS A 133 2.24 -9.39 12.01
CA LYS A 133 1.34 -8.98 13.10
C LYS A 133 2.10 -8.68 14.38
N THR A 134 3.01 -9.59 14.75
CA THR A 134 3.85 -9.43 15.95
C THR A 134 4.72 -8.18 15.86
N ALA A 135 5.33 -7.93 14.70
CA ALA A 135 6.15 -6.74 14.48
C ALA A 135 5.31 -5.44 14.50
N ALA A 136 4.12 -5.45 13.88
CA ALA A 136 3.19 -4.33 13.87
C ALA A 136 2.67 -3.97 15.28
N ASP A 137 2.36 -4.98 16.10
CA ASP A 137 1.93 -4.78 17.49
C ASP A 137 3.05 -4.16 18.34
N LYS A 138 4.27 -4.67 18.23
CA LYS A 138 5.45 -4.10 18.89
C LYS A 138 5.72 -2.65 18.47
N ALA A 139 5.39 -2.32 17.23
CA ALA A 139 5.54 -0.98 16.67
C ALA A 139 4.39 -0.02 17.02
N GLY A 140 3.34 -0.48 17.71
CA GLY A 140 2.17 0.32 18.07
C GLY A 140 1.26 0.64 16.88
N LEU A 141 1.26 -0.18 15.84
CA LEU A 141 0.47 0.02 14.64
C LEU A 141 -0.83 -0.78 14.59
N THR A 142 -1.15 -1.56 15.61
CA THR A 142 -2.31 -2.47 15.68
C THR A 142 -3.60 -1.83 15.17
N GLU A 143 -3.93 -0.62 15.64
CA GLU A 143 -5.16 0.09 15.27
C GLU A 143 -5.23 0.53 13.80
N LYS A 144 -4.09 0.59 13.13
CA LYS A 144 -4.01 0.93 11.70
C LYS A 144 -4.10 -0.27 10.80
N MET A 145 -3.81 -1.48 11.31
CA MET A 145 -3.74 -2.69 10.50
C MET A 145 -5.13 -3.27 10.23
N ILE A 146 -5.36 -3.64 8.98
CA ILE A 146 -6.52 -4.41 8.52
C ILE A 146 -5.98 -5.70 7.92
N TYR A 147 -6.40 -6.82 8.46
CA TYR A 147 -6.01 -8.14 7.97
C TYR A 147 -7.17 -8.77 7.21
N LEU A 148 -6.96 -9.07 5.94
CA LEU A 148 -7.97 -9.66 5.06
C LEU A 148 -7.51 -11.03 4.59
N SER A 149 -8.40 -12.01 4.65
CA SER A 149 -8.24 -13.29 3.97
C SER A 149 -8.61 -13.17 2.49
N HIS A 150 -8.20 -14.16 1.68
CA HIS A 150 -8.63 -14.21 0.28
C HIS A 150 -10.16 -14.26 0.18
N GLY A 151 -10.74 -13.31 -0.52
CA GLY A 151 -12.19 -13.16 -0.68
C GLY A 151 -12.85 -12.19 0.29
N ASP A 152 -12.15 -11.75 1.34
CA ASP A 152 -12.67 -10.73 2.25
C ASP A 152 -12.76 -9.35 1.57
N THR A 153 -13.62 -8.49 2.11
CA THR A 153 -13.85 -7.13 1.64
C THR A 153 -13.62 -6.14 2.77
N TYR A 154 -12.94 -5.04 2.48
CA TYR A 154 -12.85 -3.88 3.34
C TYR A 154 -13.63 -2.72 2.73
N GLU A 155 -14.60 -2.18 3.48
CA GLU A 155 -15.38 -1.03 3.07
C GLU A 155 -14.79 0.26 3.65
N PHE A 156 -14.25 1.10 2.77
CA PHE A 156 -13.78 2.44 3.15
C PHE A 156 -14.94 3.42 3.16
N GLN A 157 -15.13 4.10 4.29
CA GLN A 157 -16.10 5.17 4.41
C GLN A 157 -15.46 6.50 4.02
N VAL A 158 -15.88 7.07 2.90
CA VAL A 158 -15.44 8.41 2.50
C VAL A 158 -15.85 9.42 3.57
N PRO A 159 -14.93 10.17 4.19
CA PRO A 159 -15.28 11.15 5.18
C PRO A 159 -16.28 12.18 4.61
N ALA A 160 -17.36 12.43 5.34
CA ALA A 160 -18.26 13.51 4.98
C ALA A 160 -17.44 14.81 4.85
N SER A 161 -17.68 15.61 3.80
CA SER A 161 -17.06 16.93 3.69
C SER A 161 -17.36 17.68 4.98
N ALA A 162 -16.33 18.13 5.70
CA ALA A 162 -16.52 19.13 6.72
C ALA A 162 -17.24 20.29 6.01
N GLY A 163 -18.51 20.49 6.34
CA GLY A 163 -19.36 21.47 5.69
C GLY A 163 -18.64 22.81 5.68
N GLY A 164 -18.40 23.35 4.49
CA GLY A 164 -17.89 24.69 4.37
C GLY A 164 -18.82 25.61 5.18
N LYS A 165 -18.30 26.19 6.24
CA LYS A 165 -18.96 27.31 6.86
C LYS A 165 -18.97 28.41 5.81
N SER A 166 -20.14 28.64 5.26
CA SER A 166 -20.46 29.82 4.45
C SER A 166 -20.19 31.11 5.24
#